data_8a8902b83cf2fd3af4f73fd9d6801361
#
_entry.id   8a8902b83cf2fd3af4f73fd9d6801361
#
_cell.length_a   1.000
_cell.length_b   1.000
_cell.length_c   1.000
_cell.angle_alpha   90.00
_cell.angle_beta   90.00
_cell.angle_gamma   90.00
#
_symmetry.space_group_name_H-M   'P 1'
#
loop_
_entity.id
_entity.type
_entity.pdbx_description
1 polymer ?
#
loop_
_entity_poly.entity_id
_entity_poly.type
_entity_poly.pdbx_seq_one_letter_code
_entity_poly.pdbx_strand_id
1 'polypeptide(L)'
;MKIKQLSVFVENKTGRINEVTQILGSNGVNMTAFSLADSGEFGILRMIVSDVGRAVSALKEARFGISVTEVVCFCCPNEPGAL
;
A
#
# COMPACT_ATOMS: atom_id res chain seq x y z
N MET A 1 3.56 15.44 9.33
CA MET A 1 3.00 15.21 7.99
C MET A 1 2.16 13.96 7.99
N LYS A 2 0.98 14.04 7.43
CA LYS A 2 0.07 12.90 7.35
C LYS A 2 0.13 12.29 5.96
N ILE A 3 0.26 10.99 5.91
CA ILE A 3 0.34 10.24 4.65
C ILE A 3 -0.71 9.15 4.69
N LYS A 4 -1.40 8.95 3.59
CA LYS A 4 -2.36 7.85 3.49
C LYS A 4 -1.64 6.57 3.14
N GLN A 5 -1.85 5.57 3.96
CA GLN A 5 -1.31 4.24 3.74
C GLN A 5 -2.41 3.33 3.24
N LEU A 6 -2.13 2.65 2.16
CA LEU A 6 -3.04 1.68 1.57
C LEU A 6 -2.67 0.28 2.04
N SER A 7 -3.65 -0.43 2.57
CA SER A 7 -3.47 -1.83 2.98
C SER A 7 -4.32 -2.71 2.08
N VAL A 8 -3.70 -3.71 1.48
CA VAL A 8 -4.37 -4.64 0.59
C VAL A 8 -4.27 -6.03 1.19
N PHE A 9 -5.42 -6.67 1.34
CA PHE A 9 -5.46 -8.04 1.85
C PHE A 9 -5.27 -9.00 0.71
N VAL A 10 -4.26 -9.86 0.83
CA VAL A 10 -3.92 -10.80 -0.22
C VAL A 10 -3.97 -12.22 0.30
N GLU A 11 -4.74 -13.06 -0.39
CA GLU A 11 -4.72 -14.50 -0.20
C GLU A 11 -3.76 -15.07 -1.22
N ASN A 12 -3.19 -16.22 -0.97
CA ASN A 12 -2.26 -16.83 -1.91
C ASN A 12 -1.23 -15.80 -2.38
N LYS A 13 -0.44 -15.35 -1.46
CA LYS A 13 0.39 -14.16 -1.53
C LYS A 13 1.16 -13.96 -2.83
N THR A 14 1.77 -15.00 -3.35
CA THR A 14 2.67 -14.85 -4.50
C THR A 14 1.94 -14.32 -5.74
N GLY A 15 0.83 -14.98 -6.10
CA GLY A 15 0.08 -14.58 -7.29
C GLY A 15 -0.64 -13.25 -7.11
N ARG A 16 -1.22 -13.04 -5.93
CA ARG A 16 -2.00 -11.83 -5.67
C ARG A 16 -1.13 -10.58 -5.58
N ILE A 17 0.05 -10.69 -4.99
CA ILE A 17 0.97 -9.57 -4.93
C ILE A 17 1.34 -9.12 -6.34
N ASN A 18 1.59 -10.06 -7.21
CA ASN A 18 1.91 -9.77 -8.59
C ASN A 18 0.75 -9.05 -9.29
N GLU A 19 -0.47 -9.51 -9.06
CA GLU A 19 -1.65 -8.85 -9.60
C GLU A 19 -1.77 -7.41 -9.11
N VAL A 20 -1.54 -7.18 -7.83
CA VAL A 20 -1.62 -5.83 -7.26
C VAL A 20 -0.63 -4.90 -7.96
N THR A 21 0.61 -5.33 -8.11
CA THR A 21 1.62 -4.50 -8.74
C THR A 21 1.30 -4.21 -10.21
N GLN A 22 0.77 -5.20 -10.91
CA GLN A 22 0.36 -5.02 -12.30
C GLN A 22 -0.82 -4.07 -12.43
N ILE A 23 -1.79 -4.18 -11.56
CA ILE A 23 -2.96 -3.30 -11.58
C ILE A 23 -2.53 -1.85 -11.33
N LEU A 24 -1.70 -1.64 -10.33
CA LEU A 24 -1.23 -0.29 -10.04
C LEU A 24 -0.41 0.28 -11.18
N GLY A 25 0.49 -0.52 -11.75
CA GLY A 25 1.29 -0.08 -12.87
C GLY A 25 0.46 0.27 -14.08
N SER A 26 -0.55 -0.53 -14.38
CA SER A 26 -1.46 -0.29 -15.51
C SER A 26 -2.28 0.99 -15.35
N ASN A 27 -2.49 1.42 -14.12
CA ASN A 27 -3.25 2.62 -13.83
C ASN A 27 -2.36 3.83 -13.57
N GLY A 28 -1.08 3.70 -13.80
CA GLY A 28 -0.15 4.81 -13.62
C GLY A 28 0.11 5.17 -12.18
N VAL A 29 -0.10 4.24 -11.27
CA VAL A 29 0.12 4.48 -9.84
C VAL A 29 1.48 3.94 -9.44
N ASN A 30 2.30 4.79 -8.85
CA ASN A 30 3.62 4.38 -8.37
C ASN A 30 3.56 4.05 -6.88
N MET A 31 4.25 2.99 -6.52
CA MET A 31 4.45 2.66 -5.12
C MET A 31 5.74 3.29 -4.64
N THR A 32 5.64 4.12 -3.61
CA THR A 32 6.80 4.78 -3.03
C THR A 32 7.47 3.89 -1.99
N ALA A 33 6.65 3.20 -1.22
CA ALA A 33 7.14 2.30 -0.19
C ALA A 33 6.12 1.19 -0.01
N PHE A 34 6.59 0.00 0.31
CA PHE A 34 5.66 -1.06 0.64
C PHE A 34 6.31 -2.05 1.61
N SER A 35 5.47 -2.76 2.32
CA SER A 35 5.90 -3.86 3.18
C SER A 35 4.82 -4.92 3.19
N LEU A 36 5.22 -6.14 3.43
CA LEU A 36 4.30 -7.27 3.50
C LEU A 36 4.28 -7.82 4.91
N ALA A 37 3.11 -7.80 5.51
CA ALA A 37 2.91 -8.46 6.80
C ALA A 37 2.32 -9.83 6.51
N ASP A 38 3.07 -10.86 6.84
CA ASP A 38 2.71 -12.23 6.56
C ASP A 38 2.04 -12.87 7.76
N SER A 39 0.91 -13.50 7.52
CA SER A 39 0.14 -14.14 8.59
C SER A 39 -0.39 -15.48 8.08
N GLY A 40 0.52 -16.39 7.78
CA GLY A 40 0.15 -17.71 7.29
C GLY A 40 -0.39 -17.68 5.88
N GLU A 41 -1.65 -18.03 5.71
CA GLU A 41 -2.29 -18.08 4.39
C GLU A 41 -2.64 -16.71 3.84
N PHE A 42 -2.64 -15.71 4.70
CA PHE A 42 -3.01 -14.36 4.33
C PHE A 42 -1.81 -13.45 4.45
N GLY A 43 -1.87 -12.36 3.73
CA GLY A 43 -0.89 -11.30 3.88
C GLY A 43 -1.58 -9.96 3.82
N ILE A 44 -0.96 -8.97 4.42
CA ILE A 44 -1.40 -7.59 4.30
C ILE A 44 -0.27 -6.83 3.65
N LEU A 45 -0.53 -6.36 2.44
CA LEU A 45 0.44 -5.57 1.70
C LEU A 45 0.16 -4.11 2.00
N ARG A 46 1.07 -3.48 2.73
CA ARG A 46 0.96 -2.06 3.07
C ARG A 46 1.83 -1.26 2.14
N MET A 47 1.27 -0.20 1.61
CA MET A 47 2.02 0.59 0.64
C MET A 47 1.64 2.06 0.71
N ILE A 48 2.55 2.89 0.25
CA ILE A 48 2.31 4.30 0.04
C ILE A 48 2.39 4.52 -1.45
N VAL A 49 1.32 5.08 -2.01
CA VAL A 49 1.19 5.21 -3.46
C VAL A 49 1.03 6.67 -3.85
N SER A 50 1.34 6.96 -5.11
CA SER A 50 1.27 8.32 -5.62
C SER A 50 -0.16 8.84 -5.74
N ASP A 51 -1.11 7.95 -6.02
CA ASP A 51 -2.52 8.33 -6.20
C ASP A 51 -3.40 7.31 -5.50
N VAL A 52 -3.77 7.62 -4.27
CA VAL A 52 -4.57 6.71 -3.45
C VAL A 52 -5.95 6.47 -4.05
N GLY A 53 -6.60 7.53 -4.53
CA GLY A 53 -7.93 7.39 -5.11
C GLY A 53 -7.96 6.44 -6.30
N ARG A 54 -7.00 6.59 -7.20
CA ARG A 54 -6.90 5.73 -8.36
C ARG A 54 -6.56 4.30 -7.97
N ALA A 55 -5.65 4.14 -7.02
CA ALA A 55 -5.26 2.82 -6.53
C ALA A 55 -6.46 2.10 -5.91
N VAL A 56 -7.21 2.79 -5.06
CA VAL A 56 -8.39 2.22 -4.42
C VAL A 56 -9.41 1.79 -5.46
N SER A 57 -9.70 2.65 -6.43
CA SER A 57 -10.65 2.35 -7.48
C SER A 57 -10.24 1.11 -8.27
N ALA A 58 -9.00 1.06 -8.69
CA ALA A 58 -8.50 -0.05 -9.51
C ALA A 58 -8.51 -1.37 -8.73
N LEU A 59 -8.12 -1.34 -7.49
CA LEU A 59 -8.07 -2.55 -6.67
C LEU A 59 -9.46 -3.04 -6.27
N LYS A 60 -10.39 -2.12 -6.05
CA LYS A 60 -11.78 -2.50 -5.79
C LYS A 60 -12.40 -3.19 -7.00
N GLU A 61 -12.12 -2.69 -8.19
CA GLU A 61 -12.61 -3.33 -9.40
C GLU A 61 -12.08 -4.75 -9.55
N ALA A 62 -10.87 -4.99 -9.09
CA ALA A 62 -10.27 -6.30 -9.11
C ALA A 62 -10.66 -7.15 -7.90
N ARG A 63 -11.56 -6.64 -7.06
CA ARG A 63 -12.13 -7.35 -5.90
C ARG A 63 -11.11 -7.66 -4.81
N PHE A 64 -10.15 -6.81 -4.63
CA PHE A 64 -9.25 -6.93 -3.49
C PHE A 64 -9.87 -6.27 -2.26
N GLY A 65 -9.65 -6.87 -1.09
CA GLY A 65 -9.97 -6.22 0.16
C GLY A 65 -8.94 -5.14 0.44
N ILE A 66 -9.38 -3.92 0.63
CA ILE A 66 -8.47 -2.80 0.85
C ILE A 66 -8.92 -1.95 2.02
N SER A 67 -7.96 -1.28 2.63
CA SER A 67 -8.21 -0.34 3.71
C SER A 67 -7.24 0.83 3.56
N VAL A 68 -7.73 2.03 3.77
CA VAL A 68 -6.90 3.22 3.72
C VAL A 68 -6.79 3.80 5.12
N THR A 69 -5.58 4.00 5.57
CA THR A 69 -5.31 4.54 6.90
C THR A 69 -4.41 5.75 6.76
N GLU A 70 -4.73 6.79 7.50
CA GLU A 70 -3.86 7.95 7.60
C GLU A 70 -2.81 7.69 8.66
N VAL A 71 -1.56 7.84 8.29
CA VAL A 71 -0.46 7.66 9.24
C VAL A 71 0.31 8.96 9.36
N VAL A 72 0.84 9.20 10.54
CA VAL A 72 1.70 10.35 10.76
C VAL A 72 3.12 9.95 10.43
N CYS A 73 3.69 10.65 9.49
CA CYS A 73 5.06 10.41 9.09
C CYS A 73 5.97 11.44 9.75
N PHE A 74 6.86 10.96 10.59
CA PHE A 74 7.87 11.82 11.18
C PHE A 74 9.04 11.91 10.22
N CYS A 75 8.98 12.88 9.37
CA CYS A 75 9.93 13.03 8.29
C CYS A 75 11.17 13.82 8.67
N CYS A 76 11.53 13.81 9.90
CA CYS A 76 12.69 14.57 10.37
C CYS A 76 13.77 13.70 10.96
N PRO A 77 14.09 12.57 10.36
CA PRO A 77 15.14 11.73 10.93
C PRO A 77 16.51 12.37 10.88
N ASN A 78 16.65 13.38 10.04
CA ASN A 78 17.91 14.04 9.85
C ASN A 78 18.11 15.25 10.73
N GLU A 79 17.11 15.60 11.50
CA GLU A 79 17.19 16.76 12.35
C GLU A 79 17.65 16.34 13.74
N PRO A 80 18.82 16.79 14.17
CA PRO A 80 19.24 16.51 15.53
C PRO A 80 18.26 17.13 16.51
N GLY A 81 17.86 16.34 17.47
CA GLY A 81 16.90 16.81 18.46
C GLY A 81 15.47 16.90 17.97
N ALA A 82 15.17 16.33 16.84
CA ALA A 82 13.80 16.31 16.31
C ALA A 82 12.86 15.41 17.09
N LEU A 83 13.37 14.69 18.02
CA LEU A 83 12.56 13.77 18.83
C LEU A 83 12.01 14.47 20.06
#